data_e2f4ca3a6909c3f2f8c02f2754fed6d6
#
_entry.id   e2f4ca3a6909c3f2f8c02f2754fed6d6
#
_cell.length_a   1.000
_cell.length_b   1.000
_cell.length_c   1.000
_cell.angle_alpha   90.00
_cell.angle_beta   90.00
_cell.angle_gamma   90.00
#
_symmetry.space_group_name_H-M   'P 1'
#
loop_
_entity.id
_entity.type
_entity.pdbx_description
1 polymer ?
#
loop_
_entity_poly.entity_id
_entity_poly.type
_entity_poly.pdbx_seq_one_letter_code
_entity_poly.pdbx_strand_id
1 'polypeptide(L)'
;MKIAVQTEDFDVQAEVAALHGSPKVGAVVMFLGTVRDLNEGDEVASMTLEHYPGMTEKALTAIVKEAKKRWDIMDATVIHRVGELFATDQIVFVGVSGAHRGEAFKACAVSYTHL
;
A
#
# COMPACT_ATOMS: atom_id res chain seq x y z
N MET A 1 2.79 -10.70 -6.37
CA MET A 1 2.64 -10.00 -5.08
C MET A 1 3.93 -9.26 -4.76
N LYS A 2 3.84 -7.98 -4.48
CA LYS A 2 4.99 -7.15 -4.10
C LYS A 2 4.76 -6.57 -2.72
N ILE A 3 5.64 -6.86 -1.79
CA ILE A 3 5.61 -6.32 -0.43
C ILE A 3 6.95 -5.63 -0.18
N ALA A 4 6.91 -4.35 0.10
CA ALA A 4 8.14 -3.57 0.36
C ALA A 4 7.97 -2.69 1.60
N VAL A 5 8.97 -2.71 2.46
CA VAL A 5 9.13 -1.77 3.58
C VAL A 5 10.45 -1.05 3.33
N GLN A 6 10.39 0.26 3.13
CA GLN A 6 11.53 1.01 2.62
C GLN A 6 11.54 2.46 3.11
N THR A 7 12.68 3.09 3.08
CA THR A 7 12.80 4.52 3.38
C THR A 7 12.55 5.37 2.13
N GLU A 8 12.83 4.82 0.96
CA GLU A 8 12.74 5.52 -0.32
C GLU A 8 11.28 5.75 -0.73
N ASP A 9 11.05 6.84 -1.44
CA ASP A 9 9.76 7.12 -2.05
C ASP A 9 9.47 6.12 -3.18
N PHE A 10 8.25 6.16 -3.69
CA PHE A 10 7.81 5.27 -4.76
C PHE A 10 7.00 6.05 -5.79
N ASP A 11 6.97 5.53 -6.99
CA ASP A 11 6.22 6.11 -8.11
C ASP A 11 4.89 5.39 -8.24
N VAL A 12 3.81 6.06 -7.82
CA VAL A 12 2.45 5.50 -7.85
C VAL A 12 2.04 5.10 -9.27
N GLN A 13 2.34 5.92 -10.26
CA GLN A 13 1.97 5.63 -11.64
C GLN A 13 2.66 4.36 -12.15
N ALA A 14 3.93 4.18 -11.82
CA ALA A 14 4.67 2.98 -12.20
C ALA A 14 4.10 1.73 -11.51
N GLU A 15 3.73 1.85 -10.24
CA GLU A 15 3.15 0.74 -9.49
C GLU A 15 1.77 0.34 -10.03
N VAL A 16 0.94 1.31 -10.37
CA VAL A 16 -0.36 1.06 -10.99
C VAL A 16 -0.19 0.41 -12.36
N ALA A 17 0.74 0.90 -13.16
CA ALA A 17 1.02 0.32 -14.48
C ALA A 17 1.42 -1.15 -14.39
N ALA A 18 2.23 -1.51 -13.41
CA ALA A 18 2.63 -2.89 -13.18
C ALA A 18 1.44 -3.79 -12.82
N LEU A 19 0.45 -3.25 -12.13
CA LEU A 19 -0.73 -4.01 -11.72
C LEU A 19 -1.71 -4.30 -12.87
N HIS A 20 -1.79 -3.44 -13.87
CA HIS A 20 -2.75 -3.61 -14.97
C HIS A 20 -2.14 -4.09 -16.28
N GLY A 21 -0.93 -4.62 -16.23
CA GLY A 21 -0.20 -5.06 -17.42
C GLY A 21 -0.77 -6.31 -18.11
N SER A 22 -1.71 -7.01 -17.50
CA SER A 22 -2.34 -8.20 -18.10
C SER A 22 -3.68 -7.85 -18.72
N PRO A 23 -4.04 -8.41 -19.90
CA PRO A 23 -5.36 -8.18 -20.51
C PRO A 23 -6.51 -8.78 -19.70
N LYS A 24 -6.23 -9.61 -18.71
CA LYS A 24 -7.25 -10.21 -17.84
C LYS A 24 -7.66 -9.28 -16.70
N VAL A 25 -6.93 -8.20 -16.46
CA VAL A 25 -7.25 -7.24 -15.41
C VAL A 25 -8.36 -6.32 -15.88
N GLY A 26 -9.48 -6.33 -15.17
CA GLY A 26 -10.61 -5.44 -15.41
C GLY A 26 -10.70 -4.29 -14.43
N ALA A 27 -9.99 -4.36 -13.30
CA ALA A 27 -10.02 -3.34 -12.26
C ALA A 27 -8.70 -3.27 -11.51
N VAL A 28 -8.28 -2.05 -11.20
CA VAL A 28 -7.20 -1.78 -10.25
C VAL A 28 -7.75 -0.83 -9.19
N VAL A 29 -7.65 -1.22 -7.94
CA VAL A 29 -8.07 -0.40 -6.81
C VAL A 29 -6.84 -0.10 -5.99
N MET A 30 -6.67 1.17 -5.62
CA MET A 30 -5.50 1.59 -4.85
C MET A 30 -5.89 2.51 -3.71
N PHE A 31 -5.05 2.48 -2.68
CA PHE A 31 -5.06 3.42 -1.57
C PHE A 31 -3.68 4.05 -1.48
N LEU A 32 -3.63 5.36 -1.41
CA LEU A 32 -2.40 6.10 -1.17
C LEU A 32 -2.54 6.87 0.13
N GLY A 33 -1.69 6.56 1.11
CA GLY A 33 -1.61 7.29 2.36
C GLY A 33 -0.47 8.31 2.31
N THR A 34 -0.73 9.50 2.83
CA THR A 34 0.26 10.57 2.90
C THR A 34 0.38 11.11 4.32
N VAL A 35 1.51 11.72 4.62
CA VAL A 35 1.70 12.37 5.91
C VAL A 35 0.85 13.63 5.97
N ARG A 36 -0.08 13.64 6.92
CA ARG A 36 -0.94 14.80 7.18
C ARG A 36 -0.28 15.71 8.19
N ASP A 37 -0.41 17.01 8.00
CA ASP A 37 -0.04 17.98 9.05
C ASP A 37 -1.04 17.85 10.21
N LEU A 38 -0.57 17.26 11.30
CA LEU A 38 -1.38 17.04 12.50
C LEU A 38 -1.32 18.22 13.47
N ASN A 39 -0.40 19.16 13.27
CA ASN A 39 -0.17 20.29 14.16
C ASN A 39 -0.51 21.58 13.43
N GLU A 40 -1.80 21.94 13.42
CA GLU A 40 -2.29 23.15 12.78
C GLU A 40 -1.48 24.38 13.22
N GLY A 41 -0.71 24.94 12.28
CA GLY A 41 0.07 26.15 12.53
C GLY A 41 1.43 25.95 13.20
N ASP A 42 1.79 24.75 13.60
CA ASP A 42 3.12 24.44 14.09
C ASP A 42 4.01 23.91 12.97
N GLU A 43 5.26 24.35 12.96
CA GLU A 43 6.24 23.90 11.95
C GLU A 43 6.79 22.51 12.27
N VAL A 44 5.98 21.58 12.73
CA VAL A 44 6.44 20.21 12.87
C VAL A 44 6.50 19.61 11.48
N ALA A 45 7.70 19.54 11.00
CA ALA A 45 7.95 19.20 9.62
C ALA A 45 8.02 17.70 9.38
N SER A 46 8.14 16.86 10.42
CA SER A 46 8.42 15.44 10.20
C SER A 46 7.80 14.53 11.24
N MET A 47 7.59 13.29 10.84
CA MET A 47 7.34 12.15 11.71
C MET A 47 8.33 11.06 11.38
N THR A 48 8.66 10.22 12.37
CA THR A 48 9.56 9.09 12.18
C THR A 48 8.80 7.80 12.41
N LEU A 49 8.83 6.93 11.41
CA LEU A 49 8.21 5.61 11.49
C LEU A 49 9.30 4.56 11.67
N GLU A 50 9.10 3.70 12.66
CA GLU A 50 10.02 2.60 12.95
C GLU A 50 9.38 1.28 12.52
N HIS A 51 10.21 0.31 12.21
CA HIS A 51 9.76 -1.04 11.91
C HIS A 51 10.79 -2.07 12.40
N TYR A 52 10.34 -3.31 12.52
CA TYR A 52 11.21 -4.42 12.86
C TYR A 52 11.52 -5.18 11.58
N PRO A 53 12.78 -5.18 11.09
CA PRO A 53 13.14 -5.84 9.84
C PRO A 53 12.71 -7.31 9.82
N GLY A 54 12.08 -7.70 8.72
CA GLY A 54 11.57 -9.07 8.53
C GLY A 54 10.20 -9.31 9.15
N MET A 55 9.88 -8.73 10.29
CA MET A 55 8.59 -8.93 10.95
C MET A 55 7.46 -8.16 10.29
N THR A 56 7.72 -6.90 9.91
CA THR A 56 6.73 -6.07 9.23
C THR A 56 6.39 -6.66 7.87
N GLU A 57 7.38 -7.08 7.10
CA GLU A 57 7.17 -7.71 5.81
C GLU A 57 6.37 -9.01 5.93
N LYS A 58 6.65 -9.82 6.94
CA LYS A 58 5.89 -11.05 7.20
C LYS A 58 4.42 -10.76 7.51
N ALA A 59 4.17 -9.75 8.34
CA ALA A 59 2.80 -9.37 8.71
C ALA A 59 2.03 -8.89 7.48
N LEU A 60 2.63 -8.03 6.66
CA LEU A 60 2.01 -7.54 5.44
C LEU A 60 1.76 -8.66 4.44
N THR A 61 2.71 -9.57 4.29
CA THR A 61 2.57 -10.72 3.41
C THR A 61 1.41 -11.61 3.85
N ALA A 62 1.27 -11.85 5.15
CA ALA A 62 0.17 -12.65 5.69
C ALA A 62 -1.20 -12.01 5.40
N ILE A 63 -1.30 -10.69 5.52
CA ILE A 63 -2.53 -9.94 5.23
C ILE A 63 -2.91 -10.09 3.75
N VAL A 64 -1.95 -9.93 2.84
CA VAL A 64 -2.20 -10.06 1.40
C VAL A 64 -2.58 -11.49 1.03
N LYS A 65 -1.90 -12.49 1.60
CA LYS A 65 -2.25 -13.90 1.37
C LYS A 65 -3.66 -14.22 1.83
N GLU A 66 -4.07 -13.69 2.97
CA GLU A 66 -5.44 -13.87 3.48
C GLU A 66 -6.45 -13.22 2.55
N ALA A 67 -6.16 -12.03 2.05
CA ALA A 67 -7.04 -11.36 1.09
C ALA A 67 -7.19 -12.17 -0.20
N LYS A 68 -6.10 -12.77 -0.69
CA LYS A 68 -6.13 -13.63 -1.88
C LYS A 68 -6.95 -14.90 -1.68
N LYS A 69 -7.03 -15.41 -0.45
CA LYS A 69 -7.90 -16.55 -0.13
C LYS A 69 -9.37 -16.18 -0.10
N ARG A 70 -9.68 -14.97 0.37
CA ARG A 70 -11.07 -14.52 0.58
C ARG A 70 -11.70 -13.95 -0.67
N TRP A 71 -10.91 -13.36 -1.55
CA TRP A 71 -11.41 -12.69 -2.76
C TRP A 71 -10.60 -13.10 -3.98
N ASP A 72 -11.28 -13.14 -5.10
CA ASP A 72 -10.65 -13.46 -6.39
C ASP A 72 -9.93 -12.23 -6.93
N ILE A 73 -8.67 -12.09 -6.56
CA ILE A 73 -7.79 -11.02 -7.05
C ILE A 73 -6.60 -11.62 -7.79
N MET A 74 -6.04 -10.84 -8.72
CA MET A 74 -4.93 -11.30 -9.55
C MET A 74 -3.59 -11.00 -8.91
N ASP A 75 -3.39 -9.77 -8.46
CA ASP A 75 -2.13 -9.34 -7.86
C ASP A 75 -2.36 -8.24 -6.84
N ALA A 76 -1.37 -8.03 -5.99
CA ALA A 76 -1.40 -6.98 -4.98
C ALA A 76 0.00 -6.44 -4.74
N THR A 77 0.07 -5.15 -4.46
CA THR A 77 1.30 -4.44 -4.10
C THR A 77 1.06 -3.68 -2.81
N VAL A 78 1.93 -3.84 -1.83
CA VAL A 78 1.92 -3.05 -0.60
C VAL A 78 3.32 -2.49 -0.41
N ILE A 79 3.40 -1.16 -0.35
CA ILE A 79 4.65 -0.45 -0.07
C ILE A 79 4.43 0.41 1.15
N HIS A 80 5.25 0.22 2.18
CA HIS A 80 5.17 1.01 3.42
C HIS A 80 6.52 1.67 3.63
N ARG A 81 6.51 3.01 3.67
CA ARG A 81 7.72 3.76 3.98
C ARG A 81 7.92 3.85 5.48
N VAL A 82 9.18 3.88 5.86
CA VAL A 82 9.62 4.02 7.25
C VAL A 82 10.70 5.10 7.31
N GLY A 83 11.14 5.44 8.51
CA GLY A 83 12.11 6.50 8.71
C GLY A 83 11.47 7.86 8.85
N GLU A 84 12.23 8.91 8.58
CA GLU A 84 11.78 10.28 8.73
C GLU A 84 10.97 10.74 7.52
N LEU A 85 9.72 11.17 7.76
CA LEU A 85 8.79 11.62 6.74
C LEU A 85 8.26 13.01 7.10
N PHE A 86 7.99 13.80 6.07
CA PHE A 86 7.50 15.18 6.21
C PHE A 86 6.07 15.28 5.70
N ALA A 87 5.37 16.34 6.10
CA ALA A 87 4.01 16.59 5.62
C ALA A 87 3.95 16.55 4.09
N THR A 88 2.91 15.93 3.56
CA THR A 88 2.67 15.63 2.15
C THR A 88 3.46 14.46 1.57
N ASP A 89 4.46 13.93 2.28
CA ASP A 89 5.17 12.74 1.79
C ASP A 89 4.22 11.55 1.68
N GLN A 90 4.47 10.71 0.69
CA GLN A 90 3.78 9.43 0.56
C GLN A 90 4.28 8.48 1.64
N ILE A 91 3.36 7.81 2.34
CA ILE A 91 3.71 6.83 3.37
C ILE A 91 3.47 5.42 2.90
N VAL A 92 2.30 5.17 2.35
CA VAL A 92 1.85 3.81 2.06
C VAL A 92 1.10 3.76 0.74
N PHE A 93 1.34 2.71 0.00
CA PHE A 93 0.60 2.37 -1.21
C PHE A 93 0.07 0.95 -1.06
N VAL A 94 -1.22 0.78 -1.30
CA VAL A 94 -1.84 -0.54 -1.44
C VAL A 94 -2.54 -0.56 -2.78
N GLY A 95 -2.15 -1.47 -3.66
CA GLY A 95 -2.78 -1.63 -4.95
C GLY A 95 -3.21 -3.08 -5.15
N VAL A 96 -4.39 -3.28 -5.70
CA VAL A 96 -4.95 -4.61 -5.96
C VAL A 96 -5.51 -4.64 -7.36
N SER A 97 -5.16 -5.67 -8.12
CA SER A 97 -5.73 -5.91 -9.44
C SER A 97 -6.62 -7.14 -9.43
N GLY A 98 -7.67 -7.11 -10.21
CA GLY A 98 -8.60 -8.22 -10.36
C GLY A 98 -9.38 -8.13 -11.65
N ALA A 99 -10.12 -9.19 -11.97
CA ALA A 99 -10.99 -9.19 -13.15
C ALA A 99 -12.19 -8.25 -12.93
N HIS A 100 -12.67 -8.13 -11.69
CA HIS A 100 -13.86 -7.37 -11.33
C HIS A 100 -13.58 -6.45 -10.15
N ARG A 101 -14.22 -5.27 -10.16
CA ARG A 101 -13.97 -4.22 -9.16
C ARG A 101 -14.40 -4.59 -7.74
N GLY A 102 -15.49 -5.35 -7.59
CA GLY A 102 -16.03 -5.66 -6.25
C GLY A 102 -15.04 -6.39 -5.37
N GLU A 103 -14.43 -7.44 -5.87
CA GLU A 103 -13.41 -8.19 -5.14
C GLU A 103 -12.15 -7.36 -4.88
N ALA A 104 -11.76 -6.56 -5.86
CA ALA A 104 -10.59 -5.69 -5.72
C ALA A 104 -10.79 -4.63 -4.62
N PHE A 105 -11.98 -4.02 -4.54
CA PHE A 105 -12.29 -3.07 -3.47
C PHE A 105 -12.21 -3.72 -2.10
N LYS A 106 -12.81 -4.88 -1.93
CA LYS A 106 -12.80 -5.59 -0.65
C LYS A 106 -11.39 -5.97 -0.22
N ALA A 107 -10.59 -6.49 -1.12
CA ALA A 107 -9.22 -6.88 -0.83
C ALA A 107 -8.35 -5.68 -0.48
N CYS A 108 -8.51 -4.57 -1.18
CA CYS A 108 -7.79 -3.34 -0.89
C CYS A 108 -8.16 -2.80 0.50
N ALA A 109 -9.47 -2.75 0.82
CA ALA A 109 -9.95 -2.25 2.10
C ALA A 109 -9.37 -3.04 3.27
N VAL A 110 -9.38 -4.35 3.20
CA VAL A 110 -8.80 -5.20 4.26
C VAL A 110 -7.30 -4.97 4.37
N SER A 111 -6.61 -4.86 3.24
CA SER A 111 -5.15 -4.71 3.24
C SER A 111 -4.70 -3.42 3.90
N TYR A 112 -5.36 -2.26 3.64
CA TYR A 112 -4.93 -1.01 4.25
C TYR A 112 -5.38 -0.85 5.70
N THR A 113 -6.47 -1.46 6.12
CA THR A 113 -6.95 -1.31 7.51
C THR A 113 -6.01 -1.92 8.53
N HIS A 114 -5.13 -2.79 8.12
CA HIS A 114 -4.13 -3.41 9.00
C HIS A 114 -2.77 -2.67 9.00
N LEU A 115 -2.67 -1.55 8.32
CA LEU A 115 -1.43 -0.77 8.25
C LEU A 115 -1.35 0.31 9.37
#